data_7ad7341a3b884ff08d635d9ef9e82735
#
_entry.id   7ad7341a3b884ff08d635d9ef9e82735
#
_cell.length_a   1.000
_cell.length_b   1.000
_cell.length_c   1.000
_cell.angle_alpha   90.00
_cell.angle_beta   90.00
_cell.angle_gamma   90.00
#
_symmetry.space_group_name_H-M   'P 1'
#
loop_
_entity.id
_entity.type
_entity.pdbx_description
1 polymer ?
#
loop_
_entity_poly.entity_id
_entity_poly.type
_entity_poly.pdbx_seq_one_letter_code
_entity_poly.pdbx_strand_id
1 'polypeptide(L)'
;MTVTFKQRVTVIFICEDEMKTLLSSTQAGSLILTLNRPERANSFNFEMINELRNALTAAEADPQVRCVVITGGGKVFSAGQDITEMKQGEKISYREHLERTYNPLILQIRSMGKPVIAAVNGPCAGAAFGVALACDLRIARSTAYFVVGFSGIALAPDSGVSLFMPKYIGLGRAQEYYYSNKPITAKQALEWGMVNQVGGFNFDALVRQVAGELASGPREAFAAGKKAFNHAILPNLEDSLRYEGILQEEAGKTAEHHEGVSAFLAKRKPKF
;
A
#
# COMPACT_ATOMS: atom_id res chain seq x y z
N MET A 1 -3.36 38.19 -27.39
CA MET A 1 -2.34 37.13 -27.58
C MET A 1 -2.51 36.11 -26.48
N THR A 2 -3.23 35.04 -26.76
CA THR A 2 -3.54 33.97 -25.78
C THR A 2 -2.45 32.92 -25.90
N VAL A 3 -1.57 32.86 -24.92
CA VAL A 3 -0.50 31.85 -24.88
C VAL A 3 -1.08 30.57 -24.23
N THR A 4 -1.38 29.61 -25.08
CA THR A 4 -1.81 28.26 -24.65
C THR A 4 -0.56 27.47 -24.27
N PHE A 5 -0.32 27.27 -22.97
CA PHE A 5 0.70 26.34 -22.48
C PHE A 5 0.22 24.92 -22.74
N LYS A 6 0.69 24.29 -23.80
CA LYS A 6 0.66 22.82 -23.94
C LYS A 6 1.63 22.23 -22.92
N GLN A 7 1.11 21.70 -21.83
CA GLN A 7 1.90 20.85 -20.92
C GLN A 7 2.40 19.63 -21.72
N ARG A 8 3.71 19.51 -21.89
CA ARG A 8 4.34 18.30 -22.41
C ARG A 8 4.26 17.24 -21.33
N VAL A 9 3.45 16.22 -21.54
CA VAL A 9 3.53 14.96 -20.82
C VAL A 9 4.81 14.27 -21.29
N THR A 10 5.86 14.31 -20.49
CA THR A 10 7.07 13.53 -20.75
C THR A 10 6.78 12.11 -20.24
N VAL A 11 6.51 11.20 -21.15
CA VAL A 11 6.40 9.78 -20.84
C VAL A 11 7.83 9.27 -20.62
N ILE A 12 8.16 8.94 -19.38
CA ILE A 12 9.39 8.22 -19.07
C ILE A 12 9.12 6.77 -19.47
N PHE A 13 9.89 6.28 -20.43
CA PHE A 13 9.89 4.87 -20.83
C PHE A 13 10.46 3.99 -19.71
N ILE A 14 9.67 3.69 -18.68
CA ILE A 14 9.69 2.38 -18.09
C ILE A 14 9.04 1.54 -19.20
N CYS A 15 9.67 0.47 -19.66
CA CYS A 15 9.20 -0.33 -20.79
C CYS A 15 7.69 -0.59 -20.66
N GLU A 16 6.83 0.24 -21.26
CA GLU A 16 5.36 0.20 -21.13
C GLU A 16 4.80 -1.09 -21.72
N ASP A 17 5.56 -1.75 -22.60
CA ASP A 17 5.16 -3.00 -23.26
C ASP A 17 5.20 -4.23 -22.33
N GLU A 18 5.73 -4.14 -21.12
CA GLU A 18 5.87 -5.28 -20.19
C GLU A 18 5.00 -5.20 -18.93
N MET A 19 4.49 -4.03 -18.54
CA MET A 19 3.66 -3.91 -17.33
C MET A 19 2.18 -4.17 -17.63
N LYS A 20 1.65 -5.28 -17.12
CA LYS A 20 0.25 -5.70 -17.33
C LYS A 20 -0.66 -5.32 -16.18
N THR A 21 -0.12 -5.33 -14.95
CA THR A 21 -0.88 -5.16 -13.71
C THR A 21 -0.65 -3.80 -13.04
N LEU A 22 0.27 -2.99 -13.59
CA LEU A 22 0.58 -1.65 -13.11
C LEU A 22 0.61 -0.66 -14.29
N LEU A 23 -0.06 0.48 -14.15
CA LEU A 23 0.07 1.59 -15.09
C LEU A 23 0.95 2.67 -14.48
N SER A 24 1.77 3.33 -15.30
CA SER A 24 2.61 4.44 -14.86
C SER A 24 2.35 5.70 -15.68
N SER A 25 2.43 6.85 -15.02
CA SER A 25 2.41 8.14 -15.68
C SER A 25 3.21 9.15 -14.88
N THR A 26 3.84 10.11 -15.56
CA THR A 26 4.63 11.16 -14.90
C THR A 26 4.02 12.51 -15.15
N GLN A 27 3.82 13.30 -14.10
CA GLN A 27 3.32 14.66 -14.18
C GLN A 27 4.09 15.55 -13.20
N ALA A 28 4.70 16.62 -13.68
CA ALA A 28 5.38 17.65 -12.87
C ALA A 28 6.36 17.07 -11.83
N GLY A 29 7.19 16.10 -12.22
CA GLY A 29 8.16 15.45 -11.34
C GLY A 29 7.57 14.40 -10.40
N SER A 30 6.27 14.12 -10.49
CA SER A 30 5.61 13.06 -9.73
C SER A 30 5.34 11.86 -10.62
N LEU A 31 5.81 10.67 -10.22
CA LEU A 31 5.46 9.39 -10.84
C LEU A 31 4.20 8.84 -10.19
N ILE A 32 3.16 8.61 -10.98
CA ILE A 32 1.91 8.00 -10.53
C ILE A 32 1.89 6.54 -10.96
N LEU A 33 1.83 5.64 -9.99
CA LEU A 33 1.73 4.19 -10.16
C LEU A 33 0.30 3.76 -9.83
N THR A 34 -0.41 3.25 -10.83
CA THR A 34 -1.80 2.83 -10.68
C THR A 34 -1.90 1.31 -10.72
N LEU A 35 -2.32 0.69 -9.62
CA LEU A 35 -2.61 -0.73 -9.54
C LEU A 35 -3.75 -1.05 -10.51
N ASN A 36 -3.53 -1.94 -11.47
CA ASN A 36 -4.41 -2.13 -12.63
C ASN A 36 -4.88 -3.58 -12.80
N ARG A 37 -5.61 -4.07 -11.80
CA ARG A 37 -6.39 -5.33 -11.87
C ARG A 37 -7.81 -5.06 -11.33
N PRO A 38 -8.57 -4.10 -11.90
CA PRO A 38 -9.85 -3.66 -11.34
C PRO A 38 -10.89 -4.79 -11.26
N GLU A 39 -10.83 -5.78 -12.17
CA GLU A 39 -11.67 -6.98 -12.18
C GLU A 39 -11.41 -7.92 -10.98
N ARG A 40 -10.26 -7.77 -10.35
CA ARG A 40 -9.83 -8.45 -9.12
C ARG A 40 -9.75 -7.50 -7.92
N ALA A 41 -10.45 -6.37 -7.98
CA ALA A 41 -10.38 -5.32 -6.96
C ALA A 41 -8.92 -4.88 -6.66
N ASN A 42 -8.06 -4.84 -7.67
CA ASN A 42 -6.63 -4.53 -7.60
C ASN A 42 -5.87 -5.40 -6.57
N SER A 43 -6.29 -6.65 -6.35
CA SER A 43 -5.57 -7.57 -5.48
C SER A 43 -4.17 -7.81 -5.99
N PHE A 44 -3.22 -7.84 -5.04
CA PHE A 44 -1.82 -8.10 -5.33
C PHE A 44 -1.60 -9.55 -5.73
N ASN A 45 -0.97 -9.76 -6.86
CA ASN A 45 -0.34 -11.00 -7.26
C ASN A 45 1.17 -10.81 -7.34
N PHE A 46 1.90 -11.90 -7.58
CA PHE A 46 3.37 -11.85 -7.67
C PHE A 46 3.85 -10.89 -8.78
N GLU A 47 3.18 -10.88 -9.93
CA GLU A 47 3.48 -10.00 -11.05
C GLU A 47 3.35 -8.52 -10.65
N MET A 48 2.21 -8.12 -10.07
CA MET A 48 1.99 -6.72 -9.64
C MET A 48 2.99 -6.26 -8.59
N ILE A 49 3.35 -7.12 -7.63
CA ILE A 49 4.36 -6.78 -6.61
C ILE A 49 5.72 -6.56 -7.26
N ASN A 50 6.11 -7.42 -8.20
CA ASN A 50 7.38 -7.27 -8.92
C ASN A 50 7.39 -6.03 -9.81
N GLU A 51 6.32 -5.76 -10.56
CA GLU A 51 6.20 -4.55 -11.37
C GLU A 51 6.29 -3.29 -10.49
N LEU A 52 5.59 -3.28 -9.36
CA LEU A 52 5.64 -2.17 -8.40
C LEU A 52 7.05 -1.95 -7.85
N ARG A 53 7.74 -3.01 -7.43
CA ARG A 53 9.12 -2.94 -6.94
C ARG A 53 10.11 -2.45 -8.00
N ASN A 54 9.97 -2.93 -9.22
CA ASN A 54 10.79 -2.49 -10.36
C ASN A 54 10.54 -1.01 -10.67
N ALA A 55 9.29 -0.59 -10.68
CA ALA A 55 8.93 0.82 -10.89
C ALA A 55 9.48 1.74 -9.79
N LEU A 56 9.44 1.31 -8.52
CA LEU A 56 10.04 2.05 -7.40
C LEU A 56 11.57 2.11 -7.51
N THR A 57 12.23 1.04 -7.97
CA THR A 57 13.68 1.02 -8.21
C THR A 57 14.06 2.00 -9.32
N ALA A 58 13.34 1.98 -10.43
CA ALA A 58 13.55 2.93 -11.53
C ALA A 58 13.27 4.37 -11.08
N ALA A 59 12.20 4.59 -10.33
CA ALA A 59 11.85 5.89 -9.76
C ALA A 59 12.94 6.44 -8.83
N GLU A 60 13.58 5.59 -8.02
CA GLU A 60 14.67 6.02 -7.15
C GLU A 60 15.90 6.48 -7.95
N ALA A 61 16.23 5.77 -9.03
CA ALA A 61 17.37 6.08 -9.87
C ALA A 61 17.16 7.32 -10.78
N ASP A 62 15.92 7.63 -11.15
CA ASP A 62 15.61 8.72 -12.08
C ASP A 62 15.59 10.10 -11.37
N PRO A 63 16.52 11.04 -11.72
CA PRO A 63 16.55 12.37 -11.13
C PRO A 63 15.34 13.24 -11.47
N GLN A 64 14.57 12.90 -12.50
CA GLN A 64 13.36 13.63 -12.91
C GLN A 64 12.16 13.25 -12.02
N VAL A 65 12.17 12.07 -11.43
CA VAL A 65 11.16 11.67 -10.44
C VAL A 65 11.55 12.22 -9.07
N ARG A 66 10.66 13.04 -8.50
CA ARG A 66 10.84 13.74 -7.22
C ARG A 66 9.88 13.26 -6.13
N CYS A 67 8.74 12.69 -6.53
CA CYS A 67 7.71 12.14 -5.66
C CYS A 67 7.08 10.92 -6.35
N VAL A 68 6.64 9.94 -5.60
CA VAL A 68 5.89 8.77 -6.09
C VAL A 68 4.50 8.77 -5.47
N VAL A 69 3.49 8.48 -6.28
CA VAL A 69 2.10 8.28 -5.85
C VAL A 69 1.68 6.87 -6.23
N ILE A 70 1.15 6.11 -5.27
CA ILE A 70 0.55 4.80 -5.49
C ILE A 70 -0.96 4.94 -5.33
N THR A 71 -1.74 4.49 -6.33
CA THR A 71 -3.21 4.53 -6.30
C THR A 71 -3.81 3.29 -6.96
N GLY A 72 -5.12 3.07 -6.82
CA GLY A 72 -5.83 1.96 -7.46
C GLY A 72 -6.58 2.40 -8.71
N GLY A 73 -6.60 1.55 -9.73
CA GLY A 73 -7.48 1.71 -10.89
C GLY A 73 -8.95 1.53 -10.53
N GLY A 74 -9.82 2.35 -11.11
CA GLY A 74 -11.26 2.26 -10.85
C GLY A 74 -11.68 2.77 -9.46
N LYS A 75 -12.50 1.97 -8.75
CA LYS A 75 -13.15 2.40 -7.50
C LYS A 75 -12.53 1.82 -6.22
N VAL A 76 -11.52 0.98 -6.34
CA VAL A 76 -10.87 0.26 -5.23
C VAL A 76 -9.39 0.61 -5.21
N PHE A 77 -8.81 0.86 -4.05
CA PHE A 77 -7.37 0.95 -3.94
C PHE A 77 -6.76 -0.43 -4.15
N SER A 78 -6.98 -1.35 -3.22
CA SER A 78 -6.66 -2.78 -3.38
C SER A 78 -7.31 -3.60 -2.26
N ALA A 79 -7.76 -4.81 -2.60
CA ALA A 79 -8.32 -5.77 -1.63
C ALA A 79 -7.23 -6.60 -0.89
N GLY A 80 -5.95 -6.32 -1.10
CA GLY A 80 -4.84 -7.05 -0.50
C GLY A 80 -4.36 -8.21 -1.37
N GLN A 81 -3.86 -9.29 -0.76
CA GLN A 81 -3.34 -10.46 -1.47
C GLN A 81 -4.44 -11.17 -2.27
N ASP A 82 -4.13 -11.57 -3.50
CA ASP A 82 -4.99 -12.44 -4.29
C ASP A 82 -4.93 -13.89 -3.74
N ILE A 83 -5.93 -14.23 -2.93
CA ILE A 83 -6.02 -15.55 -2.27
C ILE A 83 -6.15 -16.70 -3.29
N THR A 84 -6.65 -16.42 -4.50
CA THR A 84 -6.82 -17.46 -5.52
C THR A 84 -5.47 -17.89 -6.10
N GLU A 85 -4.50 -16.98 -6.18
CA GLU A 85 -3.15 -17.26 -6.64
C GLU A 85 -2.37 -18.17 -5.67
N MET A 86 -2.56 -17.98 -4.37
CA MET A 86 -1.91 -18.81 -3.35
C MET A 86 -2.34 -20.30 -3.41
N LYS A 87 -3.47 -20.61 -4.05
CA LYS A 87 -3.94 -22.00 -4.25
C LYS A 87 -3.38 -22.65 -5.50
N GLN A 88 -2.94 -21.87 -6.49
CA GLN A 88 -2.55 -22.37 -7.83
C GLN A 88 -1.04 -22.47 -8.01
N GLY A 89 -0.25 -21.86 -7.14
CA GLY A 89 1.19 -21.81 -7.22
C GLY A 89 1.93 -22.93 -6.50
N GLU A 90 3.27 -22.86 -6.50
CA GLU A 90 4.13 -23.68 -5.66
C GLU A 90 3.67 -23.59 -4.20
N LYS A 91 3.78 -24.70 -3.46
CA LYS A 91 3.50 -24.73 -2.02
C LYS A 91 4.59 -23.99 -1.24
N ILE A 92 4.71 -22.68 -1.47
CA ILE A 92 5.57 -21.85 -0.63
C ILE A 92 4.82 -21.53 0.66
N SER A 93 5.58 -21.46 1.74
CA SER A 93 5.03 -21.10 3.04
C SER A 93 4.61 -19.62 3.06
N TYR A 94 3.70 -19.25 3.97
CA TYR A 94 3.31 -17.85 4.18
C TYR A 94 4.52 -16.97 4.47
N ARG A 95 5.43 -17.47 5.32
CA ARG A 95 6.68 -16.79 5.65
C ARG A 95 7.53 -16.53 4.40
N GLU A 96 7.77 -17.56 3.60
CA GLU A 96 8.57 -17.44 2.37
C GLU A 96 7.91 -16.49 1.37
N HIS A 97 6.58 -16.53 1.24
CA HIS A 97 5.84 -15.60 0.41
C HIS A 97 6.09 -14.15 0.85
N LEU A 98 5.96 -13.83 2.14
CA LEU A 98 6.20 -12.49 2.66
C LEU A 98 7.67 -12.05 2.47
N GLU A 99 8.63 -12.93 2.71
CA GLU A 99 10.06 -12.67 2.53
C GLU A 99 10.42 -12.36 1.06
N ARG A 100 9.70 -12.95 0.10
CA ARG A 100 9.92 -12.71 -1.34
C ARG A 100 9.15 -11.51 -1.89
N THR A 101 8.06 -11.11 -1.26
CA THR A 101 7.10 -10.14 -1.81
C THR A 101 6.98 -8.88 -0.96
N TYR A 102 6.16 -8.93 0.08
CA TYR A 102 5.78 -7.73 0.84
C TYR A 102 6.91 -7.16 1.69
N ASN A 103 7.70 -7.99 2.37
CA ASN A 103 8.76 -7.48 3.23
C ASN A 103 9.76 -6.61 2.44
N PRO A 104 10.28 -7.06 1.28
CA PRO A 104 11.14 -6.22 0.46
C PRO A 104 10.43 -4.97 -0.08
N LEU A 105 9.14 -5.04 -0.42
CA LEU A 105 8.36 -3.89 -0.89
C LEU A 105 8.21 -2.82 0.20
N ILE A 106 7.85 -3.23 1.42
CA ILE A 106 7.71 -2.33 2.57
C ILE A 106 9.05 -1.66 2.89
N LEU A 107 10.13 -2.45 2.95
CA LEU A 107 11.49 -1.92 3.19
C LEU A 107 11.89 -0.93 2.09
N GLN A 108 11.59 -1.24 0.83
CA GLN A 108 11.89 -0.37 -0.31
C GLN A 108 11.13 0.98 -0.21
N ILE A 109 9.82 0.96 0.05
CA ILE A 109 9.02 2.19 0.25
C ILE A 109 9.62 3.03 1.37
N ARG A 110 10.01 2.42 2.49
CA ARG A 110 10.58 3.14 3.63
C ARG A 110 11.99 3.66 3.38
N SER A 111 12.83 2.94 2.63
CA SER A 111 14.21 3.33 2.35
C SER A 111 14.39 4.33 1.22
N MET A 112 13.39 4.51 0.34
CA MET A 112 13.45 5.49 -0.75
C MET A 112 13.82 6.88 -0.27
N GLY A 113 14.75 7.54 -0.96
CA GLY A 113 15.11 8.94 -0.73
C GLY A 113 14.06 9.95 -1.23
N LYS A 114 12.93 9.48 -1.74
CA LYS A 114 11.85 10.29 -2.31
C LYS A 114 10.57 10.09 -1.51
N PRO A 115 9.73 11.14 -1.36
CA PRO A 115 8.41 11.00 -0.77
C PRO A 115 7.54 10.01 -1.56
N VAL A 116 6.82 9.16 -0.84
CA VAL A 116 5.85 8.20 -1.39
C VAL A 116 4.48 8.49 -0.79
N ILE A 117 3.49 8.72 -1.64
CA ILE A 117 2.09 8.98 -1.24
C ILE A 117 1.23 7.76 -1.57
N ALA A 118 0.45 7.28 -0.62
CA ALA A 118 -0.69 6.43 -0.90
C ALA A 118 -1.93 7.29 -1.17
N ALA A 119 -2.39 7.34 -2.40
CA ALA A 119 -3.64 7.98 -2.80
C ALA A 119 -4.77 6.95 -2.79
N VAL A 120 -5.40 6.79 -1.63
CA VAL A 120 -6.38 5.74 -1.36
C VAL A 120 -7.75 6.14 -1.92
N ASN A 121 -7.99 5.76 -3.16
CA ASN A 121 -9.18 6.15 -3.93
C ASN A 121 -10.45 5.35 -3.59
N GLY A 122 -10.36 4.31 -2.78
CA GLY A 122 -11.48 3.44 -2.39
C GLY A 122 -11.09 2.44 -1.30
N PRO A 123 -11.81 1.30 -1.19
CA PRO A 123 -11.49 0.24 -0.24
C PRO A 123 -10.02 -0.17 -0.27
N CYS A 124 -9.41 -0.34 0.91
CA CYS A 124 -8.02 -0.73 1.12
C CYS A 124 -7.96 -1.77 2.24
N ALA A 125 -7.52 -3.00 1.95
CA ALA A 125 -7.60 -4.11 2.90
C ALA A 125 -6.34 -4.99 2.92
N GLY A 126 -6.10 -5.65 4.05
CA GLY A 126 -5.04 -6.65 4.21
C GLY A 126 -3.65 -6.11 3.91
N ALA A 127 -2.86 -6.82 3.10
CA ALA A 127 -1.51 -6.40 2.72
C ALA A 127 -1.48 -5.02 2.04
N ALA A 128 -2.52 -4.64 1.28
CA ALA A 128 -2.61 -3.30 0.69
C ALA A 128 -2.74 -2.20 1.76
N PHE A 129 -3.38 -2.50 2.87
CA PHE A 129 -3.42 -1.59 4.01
C PHE A 129 -2.00 -1.39 4.59
N GLY A 130 -1.22 -2.47 4.74
CA GLY A 130 0.20 -2.39 5.12
C GLY A 130 1.03 -1.54 4.16
N VAL A 131 0.88 -1.74 2.86
CA VAL A 131 1.55 -0.93 1.82
C VAL A 131 1.17 0.54 1.93
N ALA A 132 -0.11 0.86 2.13
CA ALA A 132 -0.56 2.24 2.32
C ALA A 132 0.00 2.86 3.60
N LEU A 133 0.06 2.11 4.71
CA LEU A 133 0.66 2.57 5.98
C LEU A 133 2.17 2.79 5.88
N ALA A 134 2.86 2.01 5.04
CA ALA A 134 4.29 2.16 4.79
C ALA A 134 4.64 3.41 3.97
N CYS A 135 3.72 3.98 3.20
CA CYS A 135 3.93 5.24 2.49
C CYS A 135 4.14 6.41 3.47
N ASP A 136 4.80 7.48 3.02
CA ASP A 136 5.08 8.64 3.87
C ASP A 136 3.79 9.42 4.18
N LEU A 137 2.98 9.66 3.17
CA LEU A 137 1.68 10.31 3.32
C LEU A 137 0.54 9.42 2.78
N ARG A 138 -0.63 9.59 3.36
CA ARG A 138 -1.88 8.94 2.93
C ARG A 138 -2.93 10.01 2.69
N ILE A 139 -3.45 10.06 1.46
CA ILE A 139 -4.57 10.90 1.07
C ILE A 139 -5.71 9.96 0.73
N ALA A 140 -6.85 10.08 1.38
CA ALA A 140 -7.98 9.20 1.15
C ALA A 140 -9.14 9.90 0.44
N ARG A 141 -9.82 9.21 -0.45
CA ARG A 141 -11.13 9.66 -0.93
C ARG A 141 -12.14 9.56 0.23
N SER A 142 -13.08 10.50 0.32
CA SER A 142 -14.05 10.53 1.43
C SER A 142 -14.91 9.25 1.54
N THR A 143 -15.04 8.51 0.44
CA THR A 143 -15.74 7.22 0.39
C THR A 143 -14.83 6.01 0.64
N ALA A 144 -13.53 6.23 0.80
CA ALA A 144 -12.59 5.16 1.12
C ALA A 144 -12.79 4.63 2.54
N TYR A 145 -12.41 3.39 2.73
CA TYR A 145 -12.32 2.77 4.04
C TYR A 145 -11.19 1.75 4.09
N PHE A 146 -10.73 1.45 5.29
CA PHE A 146 -9.62 0.55 5.54
C PHE A 146 -10.11 -0.65 6.36
N VAL A 147 -9.66 -1.84 5.99
CA VAL A 147 -9.97 -3.08 6.72
C VAL A 147 -8.66 -3.80 7.03
N VAL A 148 -8.46 -4.19 8.28
CA VAL A 148 -7.27 -4.97 8.65
C VAL A 148 -7.24 -6.29 7.90
N GLY A 149 -8.36 -7.01 7.85
CA GLY A 149 -8.62 -8.11 6.92
C GLY A 149 -8.13 -9.48 7.40
N PHE A 150 -7.03 -9.54 8.12
CA PHE A 150 -6.34 -10.80 8.46
C PHE A 150 -7.14 -11.69 9.41
N SER A 151 -7.68 -11.15 10.50
CA SER A 151 -8.47 -11.93 11.47
C SER A 151 -9.73 -12.55 10.86
N GLY A 152 -10.28 -11.94 9.81
CA GLY A 152 -11.45 -12.46 9.08
C GLY A 152 -11.20 -13.79 8.36
N ILE A 153 -9.93 -14.13 8.13
CA ILE A 153 -9.49 -15.42 7.58
C ILE A 153 -8.51 -16.14 8.52
N ALA A 154 -8.60 -15.84 9.81
CA ALA A 154 -7.79 -16.42 10.89
C ALA A 154 -6.28 -16.34 10.65
N LEU A 155 -5.79 -15.19 10.17
CA LEU A 155 -4.37 -14.90 10.00
C LEU A 155 -3.90 -13.79 10.95
N ALA A 156 -2.60 -13.80 11.28
CA ALA A 156 -1.91 -12.70 11.94
C ALA A 156 -1.76 -11.51 10.98
N PRO A 157 -1.63 -10.26 11.45
CA PRO A 157 -1.32 -9.13 10.57
C PRO A 157 0.10 -9.27 9.99
N ASP A 158 0.27 -8.82 8.74
CA ASP A 158 1.54 -8.78 8.02
C ASP A 158 1.78 -7.42 7.34
N SER A 159 2.77 -7.36 6.46
CA SER A 159 3.11 -6.17 5.67
C SER A 159 3.36 -4.91 6.51
N GLY A 160 3.81 -5.09 7.75
CA GLY A 160 4.09 -4.02 8.70
C GLY A 160 2.86 -3.45 9.41
N VAL A 161 1.66 -4.03 9.22
CA VAL A 161 0.43 -3.53 9.85
C VAL A 161 0.55 -3.57 11.38
N SER A 162 1.14 -4.62 11.96
CA SER A 162 1.33 -4.74 13.41
C SER A 162 2.23 -3.64 13.99
N LEU A 163 3.15 -3.09 13.19
CA LEU A 163 4.06 -2.02 13.60
C LEU A 163 3.48 -0.62 13.31
N PHE A 164 2.98 -0.40 12.09
CA PHE A 164 2.55 0.93 11.66
C PHE A 164 1.22 1.36 12.26
N MET A 165 0.22 0.46 12.26
CA MET A 165 -1.14 0.82 12.69
C MET A 165 -1.19 1.33 14.14
N PRO A 166 -0.57 0.65 15.15
CA PRO A 166 -0.55 1.16 16.52
C PRO A 166 0.18 2.50 16.67
N LYS A 167 1.17 2.79 15.82
CA LYS A 167 1.88 4.07 15.84
C LYS A 167 1.02 5.24 15.36
N TYR A 168 0.08 4.99 14.46
CA TYR A 168 -0.82 6.03 13.96
C TYR A 168 -2.07 6.22 14.84
N ILE A 169 -2.69 5.12 15.31
CA ILE A 169 -4.01 5.19 15.97
C ILE A 169 -4.01 4.73 17.43
N GLY A 170 -2.85 4.33 17.96
CA GLY A 170 -2.70 3.76 19.30
C GLY A 170 -3.04 2.27 19.36
N LEU A 171 -2.42 1.56 20.33
CA LEU A 171 -2.52 0.10 20.44
C LEU A 171 -3.96 -0.38 20.65
N GLY A 172 -4.72 0.31 21.51
CA GLY A 172 -6.10 -0.09 21.82
C GLY A 172 -7.00 -0.13 20.59
N ARG A 173 -6.98 0.94 19.77
CA ARG A 173 -7.74 0.97 18.51
C ARG A 173 -7.21 -0.05 17.50
N ALA A 174 -5.90 -0.20 17.40
CA ALA A 174 -5.31 -1.18 16.48
C ALA A 174 -5.79 -2.61 16.81
N GLN A 175 -5.81 -3.00 18.07
CA GLN A 175 -6.32 -4.29 18.52
C GLN A 175 -7.84 -4.42 18.31
N GLU A 176 -8.62 -3.39 18.66
CA GLU A 176 -10.07 -3.38 18.44
C GLU A 176 -10.44 -3.67 16.98
N TYR A 177 -9.79 -2.95 16.04
CA TYR A 177 -10.09 -3.09 14.62
C TYR A 177 -9.47 -4.37 14.00
N TYR A 178 -8.38 -4.88 14.55
CA TYR A 178 -7.89 -6.21 14.18
C TYR A 178 -8.84 -7.31 14.62
N TYR A 179 -9.28 -7.32 15.88
CA TYR A 179 -10.17 -8.37 16.40
C TYR A 179 -11.58 -8.28 15.80
N SER A 180 -12.13 -7.09 15.66
CA SER A 180 -13.47 -6.91 15.12
C SER A 180 -13.55 -7.01 13.61
N ASN A 181 -12.43 -6.83 12.91
CA ASN A 181 -12.34 -6.72 11.45
C ASN A 181 -13.34 -5.71 10.84
N LYS A 182 -13.76 -4.70 11.60
CA LYS A 182 -14.64 -3.63 11.14
C LYS A 182 -13.89 -2.67 10.23
N PRO A 183 -14.58 -2.03 9.28
CA PRO A 183 -13.96 -1.00 8.46
C PRO A 183 -13.68 0.28 9.26
N ILE A 184 -12.53 0.90 9.01
CA ILE A 184 -12.17 2.25 9.45
C ILE A 184 -12.53 3.20 8.31
N THR A 185 -13.45 4.10 8.51
CA THR A 185 -13.84 5.10 7.49
C THR A 185 -12.73 6.13 7.27
N ALA A 186 -12.70 6.77 6.08
CA ALA A 186 -11.75 7.85 5.80
C ALA A 186 -11.83 8.99 6.84
N LYS A 187 -13.02 9.29 7.35
CA LYS A 187 -13.25 10.29 8.40
C LYS A 187 -12.55 9.88 9.71
N GLN A 188 -12.79 8.66 10.20
CA GLN A 188 -12.13 8.14 11.40
C GLN A 188 -10.60 8.08 11.23
N ALA A 189 -10.13 7.65 10.04
CA ALA A 189 -8.72 7.58 9.71
C ALA A 189 -8.04 8.96 9.79
N LEU A 190 -8.72 10.02 9.34
CA LEU A 190 -8.26 11.40 9.47
C LEU A 190 -8.26 11.86 10.94
N GLU A 191 -9.35 11.64 11.66
CA GLU A 191 -9.48 12.02 13.07
C GLU A 191 -8.43 11.36 13.97
N TRP A 192 -7.99 10.14 13.62
CA TRP A 192 -6.99 9.39 14.40
C TRP A 192 -5.55 9.61 13.91
N GLY A 193 -5.33 10.42 12.88
CA GLY A 193 -4.00 10.69 12.33
C GLY A 193 -3.43 9.58 11.44
N MET A 194 -4.24 8.58 11.09
CA MET A 194 -3.84 7.52 10.17
C MET A 194 -3.75 8.02 8.72
N VAL A 195 -4.58 8.99 8.35
CA VAL A 195 -4.64 9.64 7.04
C VAL A 195 -4.34 11.12 7.20
N ASN A 196 -3.55 11.69 6.30
CA ASN A 196 -3.11 13.08 6.37
C ASN A 196 -4.17 14.05 5.84
N GLN A 197 -4.88 13.65 4.78
CA GLN A 197 -5.92 14.46 4.16
C GLN A 197 -7.04 13.59 3.57
N VAL A 198 -8.25 14.14 3.52
CA VAL A 198 -9.40 13.49 2.88
C VAL A 198 -9.97 14.41 1.80
N GLY A 199 -10.05 13.91 0.57
CA GLY A 199 -10.66 14.59 -0.57
C GLY A 199 -12.03 14.02 -0.92
N GLY A 200 -13.00 14.89 -1.17
CA GLY A 200 -14.30 14.53 -1.73
C GLY A 200 -14.25 14.46 -3.25
N PHE A 201 -15.09 15.26 -3.88
CA PHE A 201 -15.13 15.40 -5.35
C PHE A 201 -13.78 15.87 -5.95
N ASN A 202 -13.01 16.62 -5.20
CA ASN A 202 -11.70 17.15 -5.57
C ASN A 202 -10.51 16.23 -5.27
N PHE A 203 -10.74 14.96 -4.92
CA PHE A 203 -9.69 14.02 -4.48
C PHE A 203 -8.47 13.99 -5.43
N ASP A 204 -8.71 13.84 -6.73
CA ASP A 204 -7.62 13.73 -7.71
C ASP A 204 -6.83 15.05 -7.85
N ALA A 205 -7.50 16.19 -7.71
CA ALA A 205 -6.86 17.50 -7.68
C ALA A 205 -6.01 17.70 -6.43
N LEU A 206 -6.51 17.27 -5.27
CA LEU A 206 -5.79 17.29 -4.00
C LEU A 206 -4.51 16.43 -4.05
N VAL A 207 -4.60 15.21 -4.59
CA VAL A 207 -3.44 14.31 -4.77
C VAL A 207 -2.38 14.97 -5.66
N ARG A 208 -2.80 15.53 -6.81
CA ARG A 208 -1.86 16.25 -7.72
C ARG A 208 -1.22 17.46 -7.06
N GLN A 209 -1.97 18.24 -6.28
CA GLN A 209 -1.44 19.39 -5.57
C GLN A 209 -0.35 18.97 -4.58
N VAL A 210 -0.65 18.02 -3.68
CA VAL A 210 0.31 17.56 -2.66
C VAL A 210 1.54 16.92 -3.30
N ALA A 211 1.36 16.10 -4.33
CA ALA A 211 2.47 15.47 -5.05
C ALA A 211 3.36 16.52 -5.74
N GLY A 212 2.76 17.55 -6.35
CA GLY A 212 3.50 18.67 -6.97
C GLY A 212 4.27 19.51 -5.95
N GLU A 213 3.68 19.79 -4.79
CA GLU A 213 4.36 20.49 -3.68
C GLU A 213 5.59 19.70 -3.20
N LEU A 214 5.46 18.39 -3.01
CA LEU A 214 6.58 17.52 -2.63
C LEU A 214 7.62 17.42 -3.75
N ALA A 215 7.20 17.30 -5.00
CA ALA A 215 8.12 17.22 -6.14
C ALA A 215 8.94 18.52 -6.33
N SER A 216 8.40 19.67 -5.94
CA SER A 216 9.10 20.95 -5.98
C SER A 216 9.95 21.25 -4.73
N GLY A 217 9.83 20.43 -3.69
CA GLY A 217 10.50 20.64 -2.41
C GLY A 217 12.00 20.28 -2.39
N PRO A 218 12.68 20.49 -1.26
CA PRO A 218 14.11 20.25 -1.09
C PRO A 218 14.41 18.74 -0.95
N ARG A 219 14.77 18.11 -2.05
CA ARG A 219 14.98 16.66 -2.18
C ARG A 219 15.88 16.07 -1.09
N GLU A 220 17.06 16.63 -0.90
CA GLU A 220 18.04 16.08 0.04
C GLU A 220 17.58 16.21 1.50
N ALA A 221 16.88 17.31 1.82
CA ALA A 221 16.31 17.49 3.15
C ALA A 221 15.16 16.50 3.40
N PHE A 222 14.31 16.22 2.41
CA PHE A 222 13.25 15.22 2.52
C PHE A 222 13.82 13.81 2.71
N ALA A 223 14.87 13.44 1.94
CA ALA A 223 15.54 12.17 2.08
C ALA A 223 16.18 12.02 3.47
N ALA A 224 16.87 13.05 3.96
CA ALA A 224 17.48 13.05 5.28
C ALA A 224 16.42 12.97 6.40
N GLY A 225 15.34 13.75 6.27
CA GLY A 225 14.22 13.75 7.24
C GLY A 225 13.56 12.38 7.33
N LYS A 226 13.27 11.74 6.17
CA LYS A 226 12.69 10.39 6.14
C LYS A 226 13.60 9.37 6.83
N LYS A 227 14.92 9.41 6.60
CA LYS A 227 15.89 8.56 7.28
C LYS A 227 15.89 8.80 8.80
N ALA A 228 15.86 10.07 9.24
CA ALA A 228 15.82 10.41 10.65
C ALA A 228 14.54 9.89 11.33
N PHE A 229 13.37 10.09 10.73
CA PHE A 229 12.10 9.56 11.24
C PHE A 229 12.09 8.03 11.27
N ASN A 230 12.58 7.36 10.22
CA ASN A 230 12.69 5.90 10.21
C ASN A 230 13.57 5.39 11.36
N HIS A 231 14.74 6.00 11.55
CA HIS A 231 15.65 5.63 12.63
C HIS A 231 15.00 5.77 14.00
N ALA A 232 14.29 6.89 14.23
CA ALA A 232 13.68 7.19 15.53
C ALA A 232 12.44 6.34 15.84
N ILE A 233 11.62 6.04 14.83
CA ILE A 233 10.28 5.46 15.04
C ILE A 233 10.19 4.00 14.59
N LEU A 234 11.05 3.58 13.66
CA LEU A 234 11.02 2.25 13.04
C LEU A 234 12.35 1.49 13.19
N PRO A 235 13.05 1.53 14.35
CA PRO A 235 14.37 0.92 14.48
C PRO A 235 14.36 -0.60 14.27
N ASN A 236 13.21 -1.24 14.50
CA ASN A 236 13.04 -2.70 14.41
C ASN A 236 12.13 -3.11 13.23
N LEU A 237 12.04 -2.28 12.17
CA LEU A 237 11.11 -2.57 11.06
C LEU A 237 11.37 -3.95 10.43
N GLU A 238 12.60 -4.26 10.11
CA GLU A 238 12.97 -5.53 9.46
C GLU A 238 12.69 -6.73 10.36
N ASP A 239 12.99 -6.62 11.66
CA ASP A 239 12.71 -7.68 12.63
C ASP A 239 11.22 -7.88 12.83
N SER A 240 10.43 -6.78 12.83
CA SER A 240 8.97 -6.85 12.93
C SER A 240 8.35 -7.55 11.74
N LEU A 241 8.78 -7.22 10.52
CA LEU A 241 8.32 -7.89 9.29
C LEU A 241 8.66 -9.39 9.29
N ARG A 242 9.85 -9.74 9.76
CA ARG A 242 10.27 -11.14 9.88
C ARG A 242 9.42 -11.90 10.91
N TYR A 243 9.13 -11.27 12.03
CA TYR A 243 8.30 -11.85 13.09
C TYR A 243 6.84 -12.04 12.64
N GLU A 244 6.27 -11.06 11.93
CA GLU A 244 4.96 -11.19 11.29
C GLU A 244 4.91 -12.43 10.39
N GLY A 245 5.97 -12.68 9.59
CA GLY A 245 6.07 -13.85 8.72
C GLY A 245 6.05 -15.19 9.49
N ILE A 246 6.69 -15.26 10.66
CA ILE A 246 6.65 -16.43 11.53
C ILE A 246 5.21 -16.68 12.02
N LEU A 247 4.55 -15.64 12.51
CA LEU A 247 3.17 -15.74 13.02
C LEU A 247 2.16 -16.09 11.91
N GLN A 248 2.37 -15.56 10.71
CA GLN A 248 1.57 -15.90 9.53
C GLN A 248 1.71 -17.38 9.17
N GLU A 249 2.94 -17.91 9.19
CA GLU A 249 3.21 -19.32 8.92
C GLU A 249 2.53 -20.23 9.95
N GLU A 250 2.54 -19.85 11.23
CA GLU A 250 1.86 -20.59 12.29
C GLU A 250 0.34 -20.54 12.11
N ALA A 251 -0.23 -19.34 11.91
CA ALA A 251 -1.67 -19.16 11.71
C ALA A 251 -2.17 -19.88 10.46
N GLY A 252 -1.41 -19.82 9.36
CA GLY A 252 -1.75 -20.43 8.08
C GLY A 252 -1.90 -21.95 8.10
N LYS A 253 -1.35 -22.63 9.13
CA LYS A 253 -1.45 -24.09 9.31
C LYS A 253 -2.69 -24.53 10.09
N THR A 254 -3.45 -23.58 10.63
CA THR A 254 -4.59 -23.90 11.50
C THR A 254 -5.84 -24.31 10.72
N ALA A 255 -6.70 -25.11 11.34
CA ALA A 255 -8.01 -25.46 10.80
C ALA A 255 -8.91 -24.20 10.65
N GLU A 256 -8.76 -23.23 11.56
CA GLU A 256 -9.48 -21.97 11.50
C GLU A 256 -9.14 -21.18 10.25
N HIS A 257 -7.85 -21.14 9.85
CA HIS A 257 -7.46 -20.49 8.61
C HIS A 257 -8.06 -21.19 7.37
N HIS A 258 -8.05 -22.52 7.33
CA HIS A 258 -8.69 -23.28 6.25
C HIS A 258 -10.19 -22.97 6.15
N GLU A 259 -10.89 -22.90 7.29
CA GLU A 259 -12.30 -22.47 7.34
C GLU A 259 -12.46 -21.03 6.90
N GLY A 260 -11.62 -20.13 7.39
CA GLY A 260 -11.66 -18.70 7.04
C GLY A 260 -11.54 -18.46 5.54
N VAL A 261 -10.57 -19.09 4.88
CA VAL A 261 -10.38 -19.03 3.42
C VAL A 261 -11.56 -19.63 2.67
N SER A 262 -12.04 -20.82 3.11
CA SER A 262 -13.20 -21.48 2.51
C SER A 262 -14.45 -20.59 2.60
N ALA A 263 -14.70 -20.01 3.78
CA ALA A 263 -15.82 -19.10 4.00
C ALA A 263 -15.74 -17.85 3.15
N PHE A 264 -14.55 -17.24 3.04
CA PHE A 264 -14.32 -16.06 2.23
C PHE A 264 -14.63 -16.32 0.75
N LEU A 265 -14.11 -17.41 0.19
CA LEU A 265 -14.34 -17.80 -1.21
C LEU A 265 -15.82 -18.14 -1.48
N ALA A 266 -16.49 -18.74 -0.50
CA ALA A 266 -17.92 -19.05 -0.58
C ALA A 266 -18.82 -17.85 -0.24
N LYS A 267 -18.25 -16.67 0.09
CA LYS A 267 -18.99 -15.46 0.51
C LYS A 267 -19.94 -15.72 1.67
N ARG A 268 -19.56 -16.54 2.63
CA ARG A 268 -20.29 -16.86 3.87
C ARG A 268 -19.51 -16.42 5.09
N LYS A 269 -20.16 -16.36 6.25
CA LYS A 269 -19.46 -16.15 7.53
C LYS A 269 -18.66 -17.40 7.90
N PRO A 270 -17.42 -17.26 8.39
CA PRO A 270 -16.65 -18.37 8.93
C PRO A 270 -17.27 -18.86 10.25
N LYS A 271 -16.99 -20.11 10.59
CA LYS A 271 -17.37 -20.75 11.86
C LYS A 271 -16.08 -21.17 12.57
N PHE A 272 -15.51 -20.22 13.28
CA PHE A 272 -14.35 -20.44 14.13
C PHE A 272 -14.71 -21.12 15.43
#